data_03141ad048347bb05a354064fbe09a93
#
_entry.id   03141ad048347bb05a354064fbe09a93
#
_cell.length_a   1.000
_cell.length_b   1.000
_cell.length_c   1.000
_cell.angle_alpha   90.00
_cell.angle_beta   90.00
_cell.angle_gamma   90.00
#
_symmetry.space_group_name_H-M   'P 1'
#
loop_
_entity.id
_entity.type
_entity.pdbx_description
1 polymer ?
#
loop_
_entity_poly.entity_id
_entity_poly.type
_entity_poly.pdbx_seq_one_letter_code
_entity_poly.pdbx_strand_id
1 'polypeptide(L)'
;VDINLAKQLNVVTTQLGVDEKKIVMNIGSAAVGYGYEYVVSTMDRIKGAALGQNDNMLQMPIITPVSAETWNVKEAMASEADMPAWGPQDERGIDMEVETAAADLAAGSDAVILRHPESVKTISKLIKALA
;
A
#
# COMPACT_ATOMS: atom_id res chain seq x y z
N VAL A 1 1.11 -5.25 -10.85
CA VAL A 1 0.22 -4.51 -11.78
C VAL A 1 0.98 -3.35 -12.37
N ASP A 2 0.92 -3.20 -13.68
CA ASP A 2 1.48 -2.04 -14.36
C ASP A 2 0.38 -1.01 -14.67
N ILE A 3 0.82 0.18 -15.07
CA ILE A 3 -0.09 1.29 -15.37
C ILE A 3 -1.05 0.98 -16.52
N ASN A 4 -0.60 0.25 -17.55
CA ASN A 4 -1.43 -0.08 -18.71
C ASN A 4 -2.55 -1.03 -18.30
N LEU A 5 -2.26 -2.04 -17.49
CA LEU A 5 -3.26 -2.95 -16.97
C LEU A 5 -4.24 -2.23 -16.04
N ALA A 6 -3.76 -1.35 -15.17
CA ALA A 6 -4.61 -0.55 -14.29
C ALA A 6 -5.62 0.28 -15.09
N LYS A 7 -5.14 0.99 -16.10
CA LYS A 7 -6.01 1.78 -16.98
C LYS A 7 -7.01 0.91 -17.74
N GLN A 8 -6.54 -0.20 -18.31
CA GLN A 8 -7.40 -1.13 -19.04
C GLN A 8 -8.52 -1.68 -18.17
N LEU A 9 -8.22 -2.09 -16.94
CA LEU A 9 -9.22 -2.59 -16.00
C LEU A 9 -10.26 -1.52 -15.67
N ASN A 10 -9.83 -0.28 -15.42
CA ASN A 10 -10.75 0.80 -15.13
C ASN A 10 -11.64 1.15 -16.33
N VAL A 11 -11.08 1.18 -17.53
CA VAL A 11 -11.84 1.41 -18.77
C VAL A 11 -12.89 0.31 -18.97
N VAL A 12 -12.50 -0.96 -18.89
CA VAL A 12 -13.43 -2.08 -19.07
C VAL A 12 -14.51 -2.08 -18.01
N THR A 13 -14.14 -1.84 -16.74
CA THR A 13 -15.08 -1.81 -15.63
C THR A 13 -16.14 -0.70 -15.81
N THR A 14 -15.72 0.47 -16.24
CA THR A 14 -16.67 1.58 -16.51
C THR A 14 -17.52 1.31 -17.72
N GLN A 15 -16.99 0.70 -18.79
CA GLN A 15 -17.75 0.30 -19.96
C GLN A 15 -18.83 -0.75 -19.62
N LEU A 16 -18.60 -1.57 -18.61
CA LEU A 16 -19.57 -2.55 -18.12
C LEU A 16 -20.65 -1.94 -17.20
N GLY A 17 -20.62 -0.63 -16.98
CA GLY A 17 -21.64 0.09 -16.25
C GLY A 17 -21.33 0.41 -14.79
N VAL A 18 -20.12 0.16 -14.31
CA VAL A 18 -19.72 0.55 -12.96
C VAL A 18 -19.37 2.03 -12.95
N ASP A 19 -19.96 2.78 -12.00
CA ASP A 19 -19.65 4.20 -11.81
C ASP A 19 -18.17 4.35 -11.43
N GLU A 20 -17.44 5.19 -12.14
CA GLU A 20 -16.02 5.45 -11.89
C GLU A 20 -15.73 5.91 -10.46
N LYS A 21 -16.71 6.59 -9.81
CA LYS A 21 -16.61 7.03 -8.41
C LYS A 21 -16.68 5.89 -7.40
N LYS A 22 -17.01 4.70 -7.84
CA LYS A 22 -17.08 3.49 -6.99
C LYS A 22 -15.87 2.58 -7.16
N ILE A 23 -14.89 2.98 -7.96
CA ILE A 23 -13.69 2.18 -8.22
C ILE A 23 -12.56 2.64 -7.30
N VAL A 24 -11.91 1.68 -6.67
CA VAL A 24 -10.66 1.84 -5.93
C VAL A 24 -9.64 0.92 -6.54
N MET A 25 -8.44 1.44 -6.84
CA MET A 25 -7.38 0.65 -7.46
C MET A 25 -6.55 -0.06 -6.40
N ASN A 26 -6.48 -1.38 -6.48
CA ASN A 26 -5.53 -2.18 -5.72
C ASN A 26 -4.39 -2.57 -6.66
N ILE A 27 -3.27 -1.87 -6.56
CA ILE A 27 -2.09 -2.10 -7.40
C ILE A 27 -1.12 -3.13 -6.81
N GLY A 28 -1.52 -3.78 -5.73
CA GLY A 28 -0.65 -4.64 -4.95
C GLY A 28 0.15 -3.85 -3.93
N SER A 29 0.95 -4.54 -3.16
CA SER A 29 1.90 -3.96 -2.22
C SER A 29 3.12 -4.88 -2.08
N ALA A 30 4.17 -4.38 -1.44
CA ALA A 30 5.32 -5.15 -1.04
C ALA A 30 5.89 -4.52 0.23
N ALA A 31 6.36 -5.34 1.15
CA ALA A 31 7.01 -4.83 2.36
C ALA A 31 8.29 -4.09 2.01
N VAL A 32 8.62 -3.08 2.80
CA VAL A 32 9.90 -2.36 2.69
C VAL A 32 11.06 -3.37 2.74
N GLY A 33 11.96 -3.31 1.78
CA GLY A 33 13.06 -4.25 1.61
C GLY A 33 12.72 -5.50 0.78
N TYR A 34 11.48 -5.68 0.35
CA TYR A 34 10.99 -6.85 -0.38
C TYR A 34 10.35 -6.50 -1.73
N GLY A 35 10.83 -5.46 -2.38
CA GLY A 35 10.32 -5.01 -3.69
C GLY A 35 9.42 -3.78 -3.62
N TYR A 36 9.45 -3.07 -2.51
CA TYR A 36 8.69 -1.83 -2.30
C TYR A 36 8.90 -0.81 -3.41
N GLU A 37 10.09 -0.73 -3.98
CA GLU A 37 10.45 0.17 -5.08
C GLU A 37 9.57 0.00 -6.32
N TYR A 38 9.08 -1.22 -6.57
CA TYR A 38 8.17 -1.48 -7.69
C TYR A 38 6.78 -0.92 -7.43
N VAL A 39 6.34 -0.95 -6.18
CA VAL A 39 5.06 -0.37 -5.75
C VAL A 39 5.09 1.15 -5.92
N VAL A 40 6.16 1.79 -5.46
CA VAL A 40 6.37 3.24 -5.60
C VAL A 40 6.41 3.64 -7.06
N SER A 41 7.15 2.90 -7.90
CA SER A 41 7.24 3.17 -9.32
C SER A 41 5.87 3.12 -10.01
N THR A 42 5.05 2.14 -9.66
CA THR A 42 3.68 2.01 -10.19
C THR A 42 2.81 3.19 -9.75
N MET A 43 2.86 3.54 -8.46
CA MET A 43 2.10 4.69 -7.94
C MET A 43 2.52 6.01 -8.60
N ASP A 44 3.80 6.25 -8.76
CA ASP A 44 4.33 7.44 -9.41
C ASP A 44 3.81 7.58 -10.85
N ARG A 45 3.80 6.50 -11.59
CA ARG A 45 3.31 6.48 -12.97
C ARG A 45 1.80 6.75 -13.03
N ILE A 46 1.03 6.13 -12.15
CA ILE A 46 -0.42 6.34 -12.08
C ILE A 46 -0.72 7.79 -11.70
N LYS A 47 -0.13 8.31 -10.64
CA LYS A 47 -0.35 9.68 -10.19
C LYS A 47 0.17 10.69 -11.22
N GLY A 48 1.29 10.42 -11.87
CA GLY A 48 1.82 11.25 -12.97
C GLY A 48 0.86 11.36 -14.15
N ALA A 49 0.27 10.25 -14.57
CA ALA A 49 -0.74 10.25 -15.63
C ALA A 49 -2.04 10.93 -15.17
N ALA A 50 -2.49 10.65 -13.96
CA ALA A 50 -3.73 11.21 -13.40
C ALA A 50 -3.65 12.73 -13.28
N LEU A 51 -2.55 13.26 -12.80
CA LEU A 51 -2.37 14.69 -12.50
C LEU A 51 -1.70 15.44 -13.65
N GLY A 52 -0.63 14.90 -14.21
CA GLY A 52 0.15 15.56 -15.25
C GLY A 52 -0.49 15.49 -16.64
N GLN A 53 -1.16 14.38 -16.94
CA GLN A 53 -1.81 14.15 -18.22
C GLN A 53 -3.34 14.26 -18.14
N ASN A 54 -3.88 14.54 -16.97
CA ASN A 54 -5.31 14.59 -16.69
C ASN A 54 -6.07 13.35 -17.15
N ASP A 55 -5.47 12.17 -16.95
CA ASP A 55 -6.06 10.89 -17.33
C ASP A 55 -7.11 10.47 -16.29
N ASN A 56 -8.38 10.70 -16.59
CA ASN A 56 -9.49 10.42 -15.67
C ASN A 56 -9.66 8.94 -15.36
N MET A 57 -9.16 8.05 -16.20
CA MET A 57 -9.22 6.60 -15.96
C MET A 57 -8.14 6.12 -14.97
N LEU A 58 -7.28 7.01 -14.49
CA LEU A 58 -6.26 6.74 -13.47
C LEU A 58 -6.38 7.65 -12.24
N GLN A 59 -7.49 8.38 -12.12
CA GLN A 59 -7.74 9.28 -10.98
C GLN A 59 -8.47 8.64 -9.80
N MET A 60 -8.79 7.35 -9.90
CA MET A 60 -9.41 6.60 -8.81
C MET A 60 -8.46 6.48 -7.61
N PRO A 61 -8.99 6.40 -6.39
CA PRO A 61 -8.14 6.19 -5.20
C PRO A 61 -7.36 4.88 -5.27
N ILE A 62 -6.18 4.89 -4.68
CA ILE A 62 -5.32 3.70 -4.55
C ILE A 62 -5.42 3.16 -3.13
N ILE A 63 -5.67 1.86 -2.99
CA ILE A 63 -5.59 1.13 -1.73
C ILE A 63 -4.43 0.14 -1.76
N THR A 64 -3.62 0.12 -0.70
CA THR A 64 -2.50 -0.81 -0.59
C THR A 64 -2.74 -1.81 0.54
N PRO A 65 -2.74 -3.13 0.24
CA PRO A 65 -2.95 -4.18 1.24
C PRO A 65 -1.64 -4.49 1.99
N VAL A 66 -1.23 -3.58 2.85
CA VAL A 66 0.05 -3.66 3.58
C VAL A 66 0.14 -4.91 4.45
N SER A 67 -0.94 -5.24 5.16
CA SER A 67 -0.94 -6.37 6.11
C SER A 67 -0.60 -7.70 5.47
N ALA A 68 -1.10 -7.97 4.27
CA ALA A 68 -0.87 -9.23 3.57
C ALA A 68 0.61 -9.45 3.24
N GLU A 69 1.35 -8.37 3.03
CA GLU A 69 2.75 -8.43 2.64
C GLU A 69 3.71 -8.38 3.84
N THR A 70 3.42 -7.55 4.84
CA THR A 70 4.33 -7.29 5.94
C THR A 70 4.36 -8.40 7.00
N TRP A 71 3.26 -9.10 7.21
CA TRP A 71 3.21 -10.19 8.20
C TRP A 71 3.73 -11.52 7.66
N ASN A 72 4.05 -11.61 6.38
CA ASN A 72 4.64 -12.78 5.74
C ASN A 72 6.16 -12.70 5.55
N VAL A 73 6.78 -11.58 5.92
CA VAL A 73 8.23 -11.43 5.82
C VAL A 73 8.95 -12.13 6.97
N LYS A 74 10.22 -12.43 6.77
CA LYS A 74 11.06 -13.16 7.72
C LYS A 74 11.11 -12.47 9.10
N GLU A 75 11.20 -11.15 9.12
CA GLU A 75 11.27 -10.36 10.35
C GLU A 75 9.99 -10.47 11.19
N ALA A 76 8.84 -10.66 10.56
CA ALA A 76 7.57 -10.85 11.27
C ALA A 76 7.33 -12.30 11.69
N MET A 77 7.87 -13.26 10.95
CA MET A 77 7.59 -14.70 11.15
C MET A 77 8.60 -15.43 12.03
N ALA A 78 9.86 -15.00 12.05
CA ALA A 78 10.88 -15.66 12.83
C ALA A 78 10.61 -15.53 14.33
N SER A 79 10.70 -16.65 15.06
CA SER A 79 10.51 -16.64 16.51
C SER A 79 11.62 -15.88 17.24
N GLU A 80 11.32 -15.44 18.46
CA GLU A 80 12.34 -14.83 19.32
C GLU A 80 13.45 -15.79 19.67
N ALA A 81 13.14 -17.08 19.78
CA ALA A 81 14.12 -18.12 20.07
C ALA A 81 15.11 -18.30 18.92
N ASP A 82 14.63 -18.19 17.66
CA ASP A 82 15.49 -18.34 16.48
C ASP A 82 16.32 -17.08 16.20
N MET A 83 15.73 -15.91 16.45
CA MET A 83 16.38 -14.63 16.16
C MET A 83 16.29 -13.67 17.35
N PRO A 84 16.95 -14.01 18.48
CA PRO A 84 16.85 -13.21 19.71
C PRO A 84 17.40 -11.79 19.56
N ALA A 85 18.38 -11.59 18.68
CA ALA A 85 18.95 -10.27 18.45
C ALA A 85 17.99 -9.29 17.76
N TRP A 86 16.89 -9.80 17.19
CA TRP A 86 15.88 -8.95 16.52
C TRP A 86 14.80 -8.43 17.47
N GLY A 87 14.85 -8.83 18.74
CA GLY A 87 13.88 -8.40 19.74
C GLY A 87 12.54 -9.12 19.65
N PRO A 88 11.52 -8.61 20.35
CA PRO A 88 10.19 -9.22 20.40
C PRO A 88 9.57 -9.36 19.01
N GLN A 89 9.00 -10.52 18.73
CA GLN A 89 8.41 -10.82 17.42
C GLN A 89 7.28 -9.88 17.05
N ASP A 90 6.40 -9.55 18.00
CA ASP A 90 5.28 -8.64 17.77
C ASP A 90 5.75 -7.25 17.34
N GLU A 91 6.78 -6.73 18.00
CA GLU A 91 7.34 -5.41 17.67
C GLU A 91 7.92 -5.39 16.26
N ARG A 92 8.57 -6.45 15.84
CA ARG A 92 9.12 -6.56 14.47
C ARG A 92 8.00 -6.51 13.42
N GLY A 93 6.92 -7.25 13.65
CA GLY A 93 5.77 -7.23 12.76
C GLY A 93 5.08 -5.87 12.70
N ILE A 94 4.90 -5.23 13.85
CA ILE A 94 4.32 -3.88 13.94
C ILE A 94 5.22 -2.88 13.19
N ASP A 95 6.52 -2.92 13.41
CA ASP A 95 7.48 -2.02 12.78
C ASP A 95 7.45 -2.16 11.25
N MET A 96 7.46 -3.39 10.74
CA MET A 96 7.37 -3.67 9.31
C MET A 96 6.07 -3.11 8.71
N GLU A 97 4.95 -3.31 9.39
CA GLU A 97 3.65 -2.83 8.94
C GLU A 97 3.57 -1.30 8.96
N VAL A 98 4.02 -0.66 10.04
CA VAL A 98 4.03 0.80 10.17
C VAL A 98 4.95 1.45 9.16
N GLU A 99 6.16 0.95 8.98
CA GLU A 99 7.12 1.47 8.02
C GLU A 99 6.60 1.39 6.59
N THR A 100 6.05 0.23 6.22
CA THR A 100 5.50 0.03 4.88
C THR A 100 4.26 0.90 4.64
N ALA A 101 3.36 0.97 5.60
CA ALA A 101 2.16 1.80 5.49
C ALA A 101 2.49 3.28 5.38
N ALA A 102 3.40 3.78 6.21
CA ALA A 102 3.84 5.18 6.16
C ALA A 102 4.49 5.50 4.81
N ALA A 103 5.32 4.61 4.29
CA ALA A 103 5.96 4.76 3.00
C ALA A 103 4.95 4.72 1.84
N ASP A 104 3.96 3.82 1.89
CA ASP A 104 2.89 3.75 0.89
C ASP A 104 2.05 5.03 0.86
N LEU A 105 1.68 5.56 2.03
CA LEU A 105 0.93 6.81 2.13
C LEU A 105 1.74 7.99 1.57
N ALA A 106 3.03 8.06 1.88
CA ALA A 106 3.92 9.08 1.36
C ALA A 106 4.09 9.00 -0.15
N ALA A 107 4.06 7.79 -0.72
CA ALA A 107 4.23 7.56 -2.14
C ALA A 107 2.95 7.80 -2.96
N GLY A 108 1.78 7.92 -2.33
CA GLY A 108 0.53 8.24 -3.03
C GLY A 108 -0.64 7.31 -2.77
N SER A 109 -0.52 6.32 -1.89
CA SER A 109 -1.67 5.50 -1.48
C SER A 109 -2.69 6.35 -0.74
N ASP A 110 -3.96 6.18 -1.08
CA ASP A 110 -5.07 6.91 -0.45
C ASP A 110 -5.64 6.16 0.76
N ALA A 111 -5.44 4.86 0.81
CA ALA A 111 -5.86 4.01 1.93
C ALA A 111 -4.92 2.83 2.08
N VAL A 112 -4.75 2.36 3.31
CA VAL A 112 -3.93 1.19 3.63
C VAL A 112 -4.73 0.19 4.43
N ILE A 113 -4.47 -1.11 4.22
CA ILE A 113 -5.08 -2.19 5.00
C ILE A 113 -4.05 -2.67 6.01
N LEU A 114 -4.38 -2.59 7.29
CA LEU A 114 -3.51 -2.93 8.40
C LEU A 114 -4.13 -4.06 9.23
N ARG A 115 -3.27 -4.85 9.87
CA ARG A 115 -3.69 -6.00 10.66
C ARG A 115 -3.62 -5.73 12.17
N HIS A 116 -2.51 -5.19 12.65
CA HIS A 116 -2.28 -5.06 14.08
C HIS A 116 -2.90 -3.77 14.63
N PRO A 117 -3.62 -3.83 15.77
CA PRO A 117 -4.25 -2.63 16.35
C PRO A 117 -3.26 -1.50 16.67
N GLU A 118 -2.05 -1.82 17.09
CA GLU A 118 -1.01 -0.81 17.36
C GLU A 118 -0.54 -0.13 16.07
N SER A 119 -0.47 -0.86 14.96
CA SER A 119 -0.18 -0.28 13.65
C SER A 119 -1.27 0.69 13.22
N VAL A 120 -2.53 0.30 13.38
CA VAL A 120 -3.68 1.17 13.09
C VAL A 120 -3.61 2.46 13.92
N LYS A 121 -3.34 2.33 15.21
CA LYS A 121 -3.23 3.48 16.12
C LYS A 121 -2.10 4.43 15.70
N THR A 122 -0.94 3.90 15.39
CA THR A 122 0.23 4.69 14.98
C THR A 122 0.00 5.39 13.66
N ILE A 123 -0.52 4.68 12.66
CA ILE A 123 -0.80 5.25 11.34
C ILE A 123 -1.94 6.27 11.40
N SER A 124 -2.95 6.04 12.22
CA SER A 124 -4.01 7.02 12.44
C SER A 124 -3.48 8.34 13.00
N LYS A 125 -2.52 8.28 13.92
CA LYS A 125 -1.85 9.47 14.44
C LYS A 125 -1.03 10.18 13.36
N LEU A 126 -0.32 9.42 12.53
CA LEU A 126 0.45 9.97 11.41
C LEU A 126 -0.46 10.72 10.43
N ILE A 127 -1.56 10.12 10.03
CA ILE A 127 -2.53 10.73 9.10
C ILE A 127 -3.06 12.03 9.69
N LYS A 128 -3.45 12.05 10.97
CA LYS A 128 -3.95 13.24 11.64
C LYS A 128 -2.89 14.35 11.72
N ALA A 129 -1.64 14.00 11.93
CA ALA A 129 -0.54 14.97 11.99
C ALA A 129 -0.23 15.60 10.63
N LEU A 130 -0.49 14.88 9.53
CA LEU A 130 -0.23 15.35 8.16
C LEU A 130 -1.44 16.02 7.51
N ALA A 131 -2.61 15.86 8.08
CA ALA A 131 -3.85 16.41 7.53
C ALA A 131 -4.01 17.92 7.80
#